data_547c2a17f30719f17fb088a57e189d66
#
_entry.id   547c2a17f30719f17fb088a57e189d66
#
_cell.length_a   1.000
_cell.length_b   1.000
_cell.length_c   1.000
_cell.angle_alpha   90.00
_cell.angle_beta   90.00
_cell.angle_gamma   90.00
#
_symmetry.space_group_name_H-M   'P 1'
#
loop_
_entity.id
_entity.type
_entity.pdbx_description
1 polymer ?
#
loop_
_entity_poly.entity_id
_entity_poly.type
_entity_poly.pdbx_seq_one_letter_code
_entity_poly.pdbx_strand_id
1 'polypeptide(L)'
;MKKGLKLLLSAAFALSIAGCANGSSNDDKTIKIGATAIPHAEILNDVVKDELEKEGYTLEVTEFTDYVTPNTSLEDGDLDANYFQTLAYLKEQNKERKLHLKAVAGIHYEAMALYSENLKSLYDLKDGATIAVPNDC
;
A
#
# COMPACT_ATOMS: atom_id res chain seq x y z
N MET A 1 -11.08 -68.09 -1.34
CA MET A 1 -10.36 -67.09 -2.09
C MET A 1 -10.98 -65.69 -1.97
N LYS A 2 -11.23 -65.14 -0.77
CA LYS A 2 -11.85 -63.82 -0.55
C LYS A 2 -11.20 -63.00 0.59
N LYS A 3 -10.03 -63.35 1.07
CA LYS A 3 -9.32 -62.65 2.17
C LYS A 3 -8.09 -61.84 1.78
N GLY A 4 -7.61 -61.91 0.52
CA GLY A 4 -6.40 -61.23 0.05
C GLY A 4 -6.62 -59.85 -0.58
N LEU A 5 -7.88 -59.47 -0.91
CA LEU A 5 -8.18 -58.26 -1.66
C LEU A 5 -8.42 -57.01 -0.80
N LYS A 6 -8.62 -57.22 0.52
CA LYS A 6 -8.89 -56.11 1.45
C LYS A 6 -7.64 -55.43 2.04
N LEU A 7 -6.46 -56.06 1.88
CA LEU A 7 -5.20 -55.51 2.42
C LEU A 7 -4.44 -54.62 1.43
N LEU A 8 -4.80 -54.60 0.14
CA LEU A 8 -4.16 -53.79 -0.88
C LEU A 8 -4.80 -52.40 -1.07
N LEU A 9 -6.00 -52.19 -0.51
CA LEU A 9 -6.69 -50.89 -0.64
C LEU A 9 -6.35 -49.92 0.51
N SER A 10 -5.74 -50.38 1.60
CA SER A 10 -5.38 -49.52 2.75
C SER A 10 -3.95 -48.95 2.65
N ALA A 11 -3.12 -49.44 1.74
CA ALA A 11 -1.75 -48.94 1.56
C ALA A 11 -1.63 -47.78 0.55
N ALA A 12 -2.69 -47.51 -0.25
CA ALA A 12 -2.68 -46.45 -1.26
C ALA A 12 -3.12 -45.09 -0.73
N PHE A 13 -3.68 -45.01 0.50
CA PHE A 13 -4.17 -43.72 1.06
C PHE A 13 -3.19 -43.04 2.01
N ALA A 14 -2.05 -43.67 2.31
CA ALA A 14 -1.05 -43.12 3.25
C ALA A 14 0.10 -42.34 2.58
N LEU A 15 0.15 -42.21 1.23
CA LEU A 15 1.23 -41.54 0.52
C LEU A 15 0.90 -40.15 -0.04
N SER A 16 -0.29 -39.59 0.24
CA SER A 16 -0.72 -38.31 -0.33
C SER A 16 -0.64 -37.11 0.64
N ILE A 17 0.03 -37.23 1.81
CA ILE A 17 0.13 -36.13 2.78
C ILE A 17 1.58 -35.61 2.91
N ALA A 18 2.48 -36.00 2.05
CA ALA A 18 3.89 -35.52 2.08
C ALA A 18 4.21 -34.50 0.97
N GLY A 19 3.28 -33.58 0.69
CA GLY A 19 3.44 -32.65 -0.41
C GLY A 19 2.94 -31.24 -0.19
N CYS A 20 3.12 -30.65 1.01
CA CYS A 20 2.94 -29.21 1.21
C CYS A 20 3.72 -28.74 2.44
N ALA A 21 5.03 -28.91 2.41
CA ALA A 21 5.94 -28.28 3.35
C ALA A 21 7.14 -27.74 2.57
N ASN A 22 6.88 -26.86 1.62
CA ASN A 22 7.88 -25.96 1.07
C ASN A 22 7.24 -24.57 0.93
N GLY A 23 6.75 -24.03 2.06
CA GLY A 23 6.44 -22.63 2.23
C GLY A 23 7.76 -21.89 2.32
N SER A 24 8.06 -21.15 1.30
CA SER A 24 9.19 -20.26 1.18
C SER A 24 9.25 -19.33 2.39
N SER A 25 10.21 -19.51 3.27
CA SER A 25 10.44 -18.70 4.48
C SER A 25 11.05 -17.32 4.20
N ASN A 26 11.03 -16.84 2.95
CA ASN A 26 11.52 -15.51 2.58
C ASN A 26 10.40 -14.49 2.36
N ASP A 27 9.14 -14.91 2.22
CA ASP A 27 8.01 -14.01 1.95
C ASP A 27 7.52 -13.26 3.19
N ASP A 28 7.70 -13.85 4.37
CA ASP A 28 7.25 -13.26 5.65
C ASP A 28 8.03 -11.99 6.08
N LYS A 29 9.13 -11.65 5.39
CA LYS A 29 9.97 -10.49 5.72
C LYS A 29 9.99 -9.41 4.63
N THR A 30 9.24 -9.60 3.57
CA THR A 30 9.09 -8.59 2.52
C THR A 30 7.85 -7.76 2.80
N ILE A 31 8.01 -6.44 2.82
CA ILE A 31 6.94 -5.45 3.01
C ILE A 31 6.76 -4.72 1.68
N LYS A 32 5.55 -4.78 1.11
CA LYS A 32 5.20 -4.14 -0.15
C LYS A 32 4.39 -2.87 0.13
N ILE A 33 4.94 -1.71 -0.21
CA ILE A 33 4.28 -0.42 0.01
C ILE A 33 4.05 0.29 -1.31
N GLY A 34 2.79 0.70 -1.55
CA GLY A 34 2.43 1.60 -2.64
C GLY A 34 2.59 3.06 -2.24
N ALA A 35 3.23 3.88 -3.07
CA ALA A 35 3.45 5.29 -2.79
C ALA A 35 3.35 6.16 -4.05
N THR A 36 3.06 7.44 -3.90
CA THR A 36 3.31 8.43 -4.96
C THR A 36 4.79 8.85 -4.94
N ALA A 37 5.30 9.32 -6.08
CA ALA A 37 6.74 9.53 -6.27
C ALA A 37 7.35 10.47 -5.22
N ILE A 38 6.88 11.71 -5.14
CA ILE A 38 7.44 12.77 -4.30
C ILE A 38 6.38 13.30 -3.33
N PRO A 39 6.67 13.40 -2.04
CA PRO A 39 7.89 12.99 -1.33
C PRO A 39 7.85 11.54 -0.85
N HIS A 40 6.75 10.81 -1.04
CA HIS A 40 6.44 9.57 -0.35
C HIS A 40 7.40 8.42 -0.70
N ALA A 41 7.57 8.12 -2.00
CA ALA A 41 8.49 7.05 -2.42
C ALA A 41 9.96 7.42 -2.13
N GLU A 42 10.34 8.70 -2.21
CA GLU A 42 11.67 9.15 -1.81
C GLU A 42 11.93 8.86 -0.32
N ILE A 43 11.00 9.22 0.57
CA ILE A 43 11.13 8.94 2.00
C ILE A 43 11.26 7.44 2.27
N LEU A 44 10.46 6.62 1.59
CA LEU A 44 10.53 5.16 1.73
C LEU A 44 11.87 4.61 1.28
N ASN A 45 12.36 5.05 0.11
CA ASN A 45 13.60 4.52 -0.48
C ASN A 45 14.86 5.05 0.21
N ASP A 46 14.87 6.34 0.58
CA ASP A 46 16.09 7.00 1.08
C ASP A 46 16.27 6.88 2.60
N VAL A 47 15.19 6.61 3.33
CA VAL A 47 15.22 6.57 4.79
C VAL A 47 14.69 5.25 5.36
N VAL A 48 13.47 4.86 4.98
CA VAL A 48 12.78 3.74 5.63
C VAL A 48 13.40 2.41 5.25
N LYS A 49 13.83 2.27 4.01
CA LYS A 49 14.42 1.03 3.49
C LYS A 49 15.64 0.59 4.29
N ASP A 50 16.59 1.50 4.52
CA ASP A 50 17.82 1.20 5.26
C ASP A 50 17.52 0.80 6.73
N GLU A 51 16.52 1.40 7.34
CA GLU A 51 16.13 1.06 8.72
C GLU A 51 15.45 -0.31 8.78
N LEU A 52 14.58 -0.64 7.83
CA LEU A 52 13.94 -1.96 7.75
C LEU A 52 14.95 -3.08 7.45
N GLU A 53 15.94 -2.81 6.61
CA GLU A 53 17.01 -3.78 6.32
C GLU A 53 17.83 -4.13 7.56
N LYS A 54 18.10 -3.18 8.45
CA LYS A 54 18.79 -3.42 9.74
C LYS A 54 17.97 -4.33 10.65
N GLU A 55 16.66 -4.27 10.58
CA GLU A 55 15.72 -5.13 11.32
C GLU A 55 15.47 -6.48 10.60
N GLY A 56 16.07 -6.68 9.44
CA GLY A 56 16.01 -7.92 8.65
C GLY A 56 14.76 -8.04 7.79
N TYR A 57 14.13 -6.92 7.44
CA TYR A 57 13.03 -6.85 6.48
C TYR A 57 13.52 -6.36 5.12
N THR A 58 12.81 -6.72 4.08
CA THR A 58 13.00 -6.20 2.72
C THR A 58 11.84 -5.27 2.38
N LEU A 59 12.11 -4.05 1.94
CA LEU A 59 11.09 -3.10 1.49
C LEU A 59 11.01 -3.11 -0.04
N GLU A 60 9.82 -3.38 -0.56
CA GLU A 60 9.47 -3.21 -1.97
C GLU A 60 8.53 -2.02 -2.12
N VAL A 61 8.96 -0.97 -2.84
CA VAL A 61 8.17 0.22 -3.09
C VAL A 61 7.65 0.20 -4.52
N THR A 62 6.31 0.27 -4.67
CA THR A 62 5.64 0.44 -5.96
C THR A 62 5.19 1.89 -6.09
N GLU A 63 5.71 2.58 -7.11
CA GLU A 63 5.32 3.97 -7.38
C GLU A 63 4.06 4.04 -8.24
N PHE A 64 3.14 4.90 -7.85
CA PHE A 64 1.90 5.19 -8.55
C PHE A 64 1.86 6.65 -8.99
N THR A 65 1.22 6.90 -10.13
CA THR A 65 1.01 8.24 -10.68
C THR A 65 -0.42 8.75 -10.50
N ASP A 66 -1.29 7.93 -9.92
CA ASP A 66 -2.68 8.26 -9.61
C ASP A 66 -2.98 8.01 -8.12
N TYR A 67 -4.13 8.50 -7.65
CA TYR A 67 -4.53 8.40 -6.25
C TYR A 67 -5.60 7.32 -5.97
N VAL A 68 -6.03 6.57 -7.00
CA VAL A 68 -7.04 5.52 -6.86
C VAL A 68 -6.40 4.16 -6.72
N THR A 69 -5.47 3.85 -7.62
CA THR A 69 -4.83 2.53 -7.71
C THR A 69 -4.12 2.10 -6.44
N PRO A 70 -3.40 2.96 -5.69
CA PRO A 70 -2.77 2.55 -4.44
C PRO A 70 -3.76 2.00 -3.40
N ASN A 71 -4.99 2.55 -3.36
CA ASN A 71 -6.01 2.08 -2.44
C ASN A 71 -6.67 0.78 -2.91
N THR A 72 -6.93 0.63 -4.21
CA THR A 72 -7.51 -0.62 -4.73
C THR A 72 -6.53 -1.78 -4.65
N SER A 73 -5.26 -1.57 -4.99
CA SER A 73 -4.21 -2.61 -4.84
C SER A 73 -4.01 -3.06 -3.40
N LEU A 74 -4.14 -2.12 -2.43
CA LEU A 74 -4.08 -2.49 -1.00
C LEU A 74 -5.32 -3.29 -0.57
N GLU A 75 -6.52 -2.90 -1.02
CA GLU A 75 -7.76 -3.64 -0.72
C GLU A 75 -7.74 -5.04 -1.33
N ASP A 76 -7.17 -5.19 -2.52
CA ASP A 76 -7.04 -6.47 -3.23
C ASP A 76 -5.94 -7.38 -2.65
N GLY A 77 -5.10 -6.87 -1.74
CA GLY A 77 -4.04 -7.61 -1.08
C GLY A 77 -2.74 -7.71 -1.89
N ASP A 78 -2.57 -6.89 -2.92
CA ASP A 78 -1.33 -6.81 -3.71
C ASP A 78 -0.23 -6.05 -2.97
N LEU A 79 -0.61 -5.21 -1.99
CA LEU A 79 0.24 -4.41 -1.12
C LEU A 79 -0.07 -4.70 0.35
N ASP A 80 0.93 -4.51 1.21
CA ASP A 80 0.78 -4.58 2.67
C ASP A 80 0.37 -3.23 3.26
N ALA A 81 0.77 -2.12 2.62
CA ALA A 81 0.43 -0.76 2.99
C ALA A 81 0.48 0.19 1.80
N ASN A 82 -0.07 1.39 1.96
CA ASN A 82 0.22 2.51 1.08
C ASN A 82 0.57 3.78 1.87
N TYR A 83 1.32 4.68 1.22
CA TYR A 83 1.77 5.93 1.80
C TYR A 83 1.70 7.04 0.77
N PHE A 84 0.61 7.83 0.78
CA PHE A 84 0.42 8.91 -0.20
C PHE A 84 -0.70 9.89 0.16
N GLN A 85 -1.62 9.56 1.06
CA GLN A 85 -2.92 10.21 1.17
C GLN A 85 -3.16 10.89 2.50
N THR A 86 -4.07 11.85 2.49
CA THR A 86 -4.61 12.45 3.70
C THR A 86 -5.68 11.55 4.33
N LEU A 87 -5.93 11.73 5.63
CA LEU A 87 -7.01 11.01 6.31
C LEU A 87 -8.39 11.36 5.73
N ALA A 88 -8.58 12.58 5.24
CA ALA A 88 -9.84 13.01 4.62
C ALA A 88 -10.07 12.24 3.32
N TYR A 89 -9.08 12.17 2.45
CA TYR A 89 -9.13 11.43 1.20
C TYR A 89 -9.38 9.92 1.43
N LEU A 90 -8.68 9.30 2.38
CA LEU A 90 -8.90 7.89 2.73
C LEU A 90 -10.37 7.63 3.14
N LYS A 91 -10.95 8.49 3.96
CA LYS A 91 -12.35 8.35 4.39
C LYS A 91 -13.33 8.44 3.23
N GLU A 92 -13.08 9.37 2.30
CA GLU A 92 -13.89 9.54 1.10
C GLU A 92 -13.80 8.32 0.18
N GLN A 93 -12.56 7.85 -0.13
CA GLN A 93 -12.34 6.66 -0.95
C GLN A 93 -12.99 5.41 -0.35
N ASN A 94 -12.85 5.20 0.95
CA ASN A 94 -13.52 4.09 1.64
C ASN A 94 -15.04 4.14 1.44
N LYS A 95 -15.65 5.33 1.56
CA LYS A 95 -17.10 5.51 1.41
C LYS A 95 -17.55 5.31 -0.04
N GLU A 96 -16.87 5.95 -0.99
CA GLU A 96 -17.29 5.95 -2.39
C GLU A 96 -17.06 4.61 -3.07
N ARG A 97 -15.94 3.96 -2.75
CA ARG A 97 -15.52 2.71 -3.38
C ARG A 97 -15.80 1.48 -2.53
N LYS A 98 -16.37 1.67 -1.33
CA LYS A 98 -16.68 0.58 -0.37
C LYS A 98 -15.42 -0.20 0.03
N LEU A 99 -14.30 0.52 0.23
CA LEU A 99 -13.05 -0.06 0.72
C LEU A 99 -13.09 -0.16 2.24
N HIS A 100 -12.21 -1.00 2.81
CA HIS A 100 -12.14 -1.30 4.24
C HIS A 100 -10.81 -0.86 4.87
N LEU A 101 -10.08 0.02 4.19
CA LEU A 101 -8.75 0.46 4.58
C LEU A 101 -8.78 1.29 5.86
N LYS A 102 -7.68 1.21 6.63
CA LYS A 102 -7.52 1.94 7.89
C LYS A 102 -6.22 2.72 7.90
N ALA A 103 -6.27 3.96 8.40
CA ALA A 103 -5.06 4.70 8.71
C ALA A 103 -4.40 4.11 9.96
N VAL A 104 -3.10 3.83 9.88
CA VAL A 104 -2.30 3.27 10.97
C VAL A 104 -1.45 4.34 11.65
N ALA A 105 -0.94 5.34 10.91
CA ALA A 105 -0.15 6.45 11.43
C ALA A 105 -0.22 7.68 10.53
N GLY A 106 0.01 8.85 11.12
CA GLY A 106 0.38 10.07 10.40
C GLY A 106 1.90 10.18 10.38
N ILE A 107 2.49 10.32 9.20
CA ILE A 107 3.94 10.27 9.01
C ILE A 107 4.54 11.66 8.91
N HIS A 108 3.99 12.52 8.03
CA HIS A 108 4.47 13.88 7.84
C HIS A 108 3.31 14.84 7.60
N TYR A 109 3.65 16.11 7.56
CA TYR A 109 2.73 17.20 7.30
C TYR A 109 3.22 17.99 6.09
N GLU A 110 2.33 18.21 5.13
CA GLU A 110 2.58 19.04 3.97
C GLU A 110 1.77 20.34 4.10
N ALA A 111 2.48 21.46 4.20
CA ALA A 111 1.84 22.76 4.31
C ALA A 111 1.28 23.19 2.96
N MET A 112 0.01 23.56 2.94
CA MET A 112 -0.60 24.20 1.77
C MET A 112 -0.12 25.64 1.66
N ALA A 113 0.24 26.07 0.44
CA ALA A 113 0.64 27.44 0.15
C ALA A 113 -0.08 27.97 -1.10
N LEU A 114 -0.24 29.30 -1.15
CA LEU A 114 -0.70 29.99 -2.35
C LEU A 114 0.50 30.40 -3.20
N TYR A 115 0.44 30.06 -4.47
CA TYR A 115 1.50 30.37 -5.45
C TYR A 115 0.95 31.33 -6.50
N SER A 116 1.77 32.28 -6.94
CA SER A 116 1.45 33.18 -8.02
C SER A 116 2.72 33.60 -8.76
N GLU A 117 2.63 33.68 -10.08
CA GLU A 117 3.73 34.23 -10.90
C GLU A 117 3.78 35.77 -10.82
N ASN A 118 2.66 36.42 -10.60
CA ASN A 118 2.50 37.86 -10.76
C ASN A 118 2.30 38.63 -9.46
N LEU A 119 1.83 37.96 -8.39
CA LEU A 119 1.51 38.59 -7.11
C LEU A 119 2.56 38.22 -6.07
N LYS A 120 2.97 39.20 -5.28
CA LYS A 120 3.97 39.00 -4.22
C LYS A 120 3.36 38.92 -2.83
N SER A 121 2.07 39.27 -2.70
CA SER A 121 1.36 39.29 -1.44
C SER A 121 -0.12 38.94 -1.65
N LEU A 122 -0.74 38.34 -0.64
CA LEU A 122 -2.21 38.13 -0.59
C LEU A 122 -2.98 39.44 -0.67
N TYR A 123 -2.38 40.53 -0.19
CA TYR A 123 -2.99 41.88 -0.24
C TYR A 123 -3.05 42.46 -1.66
N ASP A 124 -2.33 41.88 -2.61
CA ASP A 124 -2.37 42.30 -4.02
C ASP A 124 -3.51 41.60 -4.79
N LEU A 125 -4.21 40.62 -4.18
CA LEU A 125 -5.38 39.97 -4.76
C LEU A 125 -6.53 40.99 -4.88
N LYS A 126 -7.09 41.07 -6.08
CA LYS A 126 -8.25 41.92 -6.36
C LYS A 126 -9.55 41.14 -6.11
N ASP A 127 -10.62 41.89 -5.78
CA ASP A 127 -11.94 41.30 -5.74
C ASP A 127 -12.31 40.65 -7.08
N GLY A 128 -12.83 39.42 -6.99
CA GLY A 128 -13.15 38.61 -8.18
C GLY A 128 -11.99 37.85 -8.78
N ALA A 129 -10.81 37.82 -8.14
CA ALA A 129 -9.70 36.98 -8.59
C ALA A 129 -10.07 35.51 -8.56
N THR A 130 -9.60 34.76 -9.56
CA THR A 130 -9.79 33.31 -9.64
C THR A 130 -8.60 32.59 -8.99
N ILE A 131 -8.87 31.66 -8.10
CA ILE A 131 -7.87 30.82 -7.43
C ILE A 131 -8.15 29.36 -7.80
N ALA A 132 -7.11 28.66 -8.29
CA ALA A 132 -7.17 27.22 -8.48
C ALA A 132 -6.93 26.51 -7.15
N VAL A 133 -7.78 25.54 -6.83
CA VAL A 133 -7.64 24.69 -5.64
C VAL A 133 -7.65 23.24 -6.05
N PRO A 134 -6.97 22.35 -5.30
CA PRO A 134 -7.11 20.91 -5.49
C PRO A 134 -8.56 20.48 -5.27
N ASN A 135 -8.96 19.37 -5.87
CA ASN A 135 -10.30 18.79 -5.70
C ASN A 135 -10.31 17.57 -4.75
N ASP A 136 -9.19 17.30 -4.12
CA ASP A 136 -8.91 16.13 -3.25
C ASP A 136 -8.76 16.51 -1.76
N CYS A 137 -9.22 17.68 -1.37
CA CYS A 137 -9.12 18.20 0.00
C CYS A 137 -10.40 17.99 0.82
#